data_34555f105b730401a5f33a81392cf557
#
_entry.id   34555f105b730401a5f33a81392cf557
#
_cell.length_a   1.000
_cell.length_b   1.000
_cell.length_c   1.000
_cell.angle_alpha   90.00
_cell.angle_beta   90.00
_cell.angle_gamma   90.00
#
_symmetry.space_group_name_H-M   'P 1'
#
loop_
_entity.id
_entity.type
_entity.pdbx_description
1 polymer ?
#
loop_
_entity_poly.entity_id
_entity_poly.type
_entity_poly.pdbx_seq_one_letter_code
_entity_poly.pdbx_strand_id
1 'polypeptide(L)'
;MDAILNFLRSTGFAQLFTGENWKCLVMIIIACVLLYLGIVKKFEPLLLVPIAIGMLMTNLPGANMFHEILYAGGEIHWSLFGGAPVTAEFLAELEAAGVSADVLSSVTVGQSISIGLVDILYLGIKLGIYPCLIFLGVGAMTDFGPLIANPKSLLLGAAAQLGIFMTFVGCRVLLHFTGAEAASVGIIGGADGPTAIFVTAMLAPALLGPIAVSAYSYMALVPVIQPPIMKALTTKKERQIEMKPLRTVSKREKILFPIVVMIFVSLLVPSAAPLICCLMLGNLLKECGVADRLSKTAQNELMNIVTIFLGVSVGATATGATFLSPKTLGILLMGVVAFGFGTAGGVLLAKLMNLFLKEKINPLIGAAGVSAVPMAARVAQKVGQQENPGNFLLMHAMGPNVAGVIGSAIAAGVLISLFG
;
A
#
# COMPACT_ATOMS: atom_id res chain seq x y z
N MET A 1 -48.70 3.64 16.84
CA MET A 1 -47.72 4.62 17.38
C MET A 1 -46.38 3.95 17.65
N ASP A 2 -46.38 2.75 18.26
CA ASP A 2 -45.16 2.01 18.64
C ASP A 2 -44.30 1.60 17.45
N ALA A 3 -44.91 1.18 16.33
CA ALA A 3 -44.15 0.83 15.11
C ALA A 3 -43.35 2.02 14.53
N ILE A 4 -43.95 3.23 14.56
CA ILE A 4 -43.29 4.45 14.08
C ILE A 4 -42.17 4.87 15.06
N LEU A 5 -42.41 4.76 16.36
CA LEU A 5 -41.40 5.06 17.38
C LEU A 5 -40.23 4.08 17.31
N ASN A 6 -40.52 2.79 17.11
CA ASN A 6 -39.48 1.77 16.92
C ASN A 6 -38.70 2.01 15.63
N PHE A 7 -39.35 2.37 14.53
CA PHE A 7 -38.68 2.77 13.29
C PHE A 7 -37.77 3.98 13.51
N LEU A 8 -38.26 5.05 14.16
CA LEU A 8 -37.45 6.24 14.44
C LEU A 8 -36.23 5.92 15.32
N ARG A 9 -36.38 5.05 16.32
CA ARG A 9 -35.27 4.59 17.17
C ARG A 9 -34.27 3.70 16.44
N SER A 10 -34.71 2.96 15.45
CA SER A 10 -33.82 2.11 14.63
C SER A 10 -33.09 2.87 13.54
N THR A 11 -33.41 4.16 13.30
CA THR A 11 -32.69 4.97 12.32
C THR A 11 -31.25 5.23 12.75
N GLY A 12 -30.34 5.25 11.79
CA GLY A 12 -28.93 5.60 12.04
C GLY A 12 -28.77 6.99 12.69
N PHE A 13 -29.68 7.93 12.43
CA PHE A 13 -29.68 9.24 13.07
C PHE A 13 -29.90 9.15 14.59
N ALA A 14 -30.85 8.31 15.03
CA ALA A 14 -31.08 8.11 16.46
C ALA A 14 -29.90 7.38 17.13
N GLN A 15 -29.31 6.43 16.42
CA GLN A 15 -28.18 5.66 16.90
C GLN A 15 -26.89 6.50 16.98
N LEU A 16 -26.72 7.49 16.10
CA LEU A 16 -25.50 8.30 16.03
C LEU A 16 -25.13 9.00 17.35
N PHE A 17 -26.14 9.34 18.17
CA PHE A 17 -25.97 10.04 19.45
C PHE A 17 -26.07 9.11 20.65
N THR A 18 -26.08 7.79 20.46
CA THR A 18 -26.16 6.81 21.55
C THR A 18 -24.81 6.14 21.80
N GLY A 19 -24.44 5.96 23.07
CA GLY A 19 -23.26 5.22 23.49
C GLY A 19 -21.95 5.77 22.91
N GLU A 20 -21.11 4.90 22.39
CA GLU A 20 -19.81 5.25 21.79
C GLU A 20 -19.90 5.60 20.28
N ASN A 21 -21.10 5.72 19.71
CA ASN A 21 -21.27 6.01 18.29
C ASN A 21 -20.79 7.41 17.86
N TRP A 22 -20.38 8.27 18.81
CA TRP A 22 -19.65 9.50 18.47
C TRP A 22 -18.39 9.24 17.66
N LYS A 23 -17.76 8.04 17.85
CA LYS A 23 -16.61 7.60 17.03
C LYS A 23 -17.00 7.46 15.56
N CYS A 24 -18.20 6.96 15.27
CA CYS A 24 -18.73 6.87 13.90
C CYS A 24 -18.88 8.27 13.27
N LEU A 25 -19.37 9.26 14.03
CA LEU A 25 -19.48 10.65 13.54
C LEU A 25 -18.11 11.22 13.15
N VAL A 26 -17.09 11.00 13.99
CA VAL A 26 -15.70 11.41 13.69
C VAL A 26 -15.22 10.72 12.42
N MET A 27 -15.45 9.42 12.26
CA MET A 27 -15.04 8.68 11.06
C MET A 27 -15.77 9.14 9.80
N ILE A 28 -17.05 9.50 9.89
CA ILE A 28 -17.80 10.11 8.79
C ILE A 28 -17.16 11.44 8.37
N ILE A 29 -16.78 12.28 9.32
CA ILE A 29 -16.08 13.54 9.04
C ILE A 29 -14.73 13.29 8.38
N ILE A 30 -13.93 12.35 8.89
CA ILE A 30 -12.64 11.96 8.31
C ILE A 30 -12.85 11.46 6.87
N ALA A 31 -13.82 10.60 6.62
CA ALA A 31 -14.13 10.10 5.29
C ALA A 31 -14.54 11.24 4.33
N CYS A 32 -15.34 12.21 4.79
CA CYS A 32 -15.67 13.40 4.00
C CYS A 32 -14.44 14.26 3.69
N VAL A 33 -13.50 14.40 4.64
CA VAL A 33 -12.22 15.09 4.40
C VAL A 33 -11.39 14.34 3.36
N LEU A 34 -11.30 13.01 3.44
CA LEU A 34 -10.60 12.19 2.43
C LEU A 34 -11.25 12.32 1.05
N LEU A 35 -12.58 12.34 0.96
CA LEU A 35 -13.29 12.61 -0.30
C LEU A 35 -12.95 14.00 -0.85
N TYR A 36 -12.94 15.03 0.00
CA TYR A 36 -12.52 16.37 -0.42
C TYR A 36 -11.09 16.38 -0.96
N LEU A 37 -10.15 15.70 -0.29
CA LEU A 37 -8.78 15.60 -0.75
C LEU A 37 -8.68 14.85 -2.10
N GLY A 38 -9.40 13.74 -2.25
CA GLY A 38 -9.43 12.97 -3.50
C GLY A 38 -10.06 13.73 -4.65
N ILE A 39 -11.24 14.32 -4.44
CA ILE A 39 -12.06 14.93 -5.52
C ILE A 39 -11.56 16.34 -5.85
N VAL A 40 -11.39 17.20 -4.83
CA VAL A 40 -11.09 18.63 -5.05
C VAL A 40 -9.59 18.87 -5.19
N LYS A 41 -8.79 18.26 -4.30
CA LYS A 41 -7.33 18.39 -4.33
C LYS A 41 -6.65 17.42 -5.30
N LYS A 42 -7.40 16.43 -5.83
CA LYS A 42 -6.92 15.41 -6.78
C LYS A 42 -5.74 14.58 -6.23
N PHE A 43 -5.74 14.32 -4.94
CA PHE A 43 -4.76 13.46 -4.28
C PHE A 43 -5.15 12.00 -4.49
N GLU A 44 -4.41 11.28 -5.36
CA GLU A 44 -4.64 9.86 -5.69
C GLU A 44 -6.14 9.47 -5.77
N PRO A 45 -6.94 10.15 -6.63
CA PRO A 45 -8.40 10.02 -6.60
C PRO A 45 -8.89 8.60 -6.85
N LEU A 46 -8.13 7.82 -7.65
CA LEU A 46 -8.52 6.45 -8.01
C LEU A 46 -8.55 5.50 -6.80
N LEU A 47 -7.75 5.77 -5.77
CA LEU A 47 -7.69 4.95 -4.56
C LEU A 47 -8.37 5.64 -3.38
N LEU A 48 -8.12 6.93 -3.18
CA LEU A 48 -8.61 7.64 -2.00
C LEU A 48 -10.14 7.74 -1.97
N VAL A 49 -10.79 7.89 -3.14
CA VAL A 49 -12.26 7.97 -3.22
C VAL A 49 -12.92 6.64 -2.84
N PRO A 50 -12.56 5.47 -3.42
CA PRO A 50 -13.12 4.19 -2.98
C PRO A 50 -12.85 3.88 -1.51
N ILE A 51 -11.65 4.19 -0.98
CA ILE A 51 -11.32 3.99 0.44
C ILE A 51 -12.23 4.85 1.33
N ALA A 52 -12.41 6.12 1.00
CA ALA A 52 -13.28 7.00 1.77
C ALA A 52 -14.76 6.56 1.73
N ILE A 53 -15.24 6.05 0.60
CA ILE A 53 -16.58 5.48 0.50
C ILE A 53 -16.70 4.21 1.34
N GLY A 54 -15.72 3.29 1.29
CA GLY A 54 -15.70 2.11 2.16
C GLY A 54 -15.73 2.47 3.64
N MET A 55 -14.95 3.48 4.05
CA MET A 55 -14.97 4.03 5.41
C MET A 55 -16.34 4.59 5.79
N LEU A 56 -17.02 5.32 4.88
CA LEU A 56 -18.39 5.78 5.10
C LEU A 56 -19.34 4.61 5.31
N MET A 57 -19.31 3.61 4.42
CA MET A 57 -20.22 2.46 4.46
C MET A 57 -20.18 1.74 5.81
N THR A 58 -19.00 1.54 6.38
CA THR A 58 -18.83 0.82 7.64
C THR A 58 -19.18 1.67 8.86
N ASN A 59 -18.96 2.99 8.81
CA ASN A 59 -19.21 3.87 9.94
C ASN A 59 -20.61 4.52 9.93
N LEU A 60 -21.54 4.04 9.08
CA LEU A 60 -22.96 4.42 9.14
C LEU A 60 -23.67 3.57 10.21
N PRO A 61 -24.13 4.15 11.34
CA PRO A 61 -24.76 3.38 12.40
C PRO A 61 -25.99 2.62 11.90
N GLY A 62 -26.08 1.33 12.27
CA GLY A 62 -27.20 0.46 11.87
C GLY A 62 -27.13 -0.09 10.44
N ALA A 63 -26.14 0.29 9.63
CA ALA A 63 -26.04 -0.21 8.25
C ALA A 63 -25.44 -1.63 8.16
N ASN A 64 -24.60 -2.01 9.11
CA ASN A 64 -23.98 -3.35 9.26
C ASN A 64 -23.48 -3.93 7.93
N MET A 65 -22.69 -3.14 7.17
CA MET A 65 -22.24 -3.53 5.84
C MET A 65 -20.95 -4.36 5.84
N PHE A 66 -20.23 -4.39 6.97
CA PHE A 66 -19.01 -5.15 7.16
C PHE A 66 -18.99 -5.80 8.53
N HIS A 67 -18.66 -7.09 8.59
CA HIS A 67 -18.65 -7.89 9.79
C HIS A 67 -17.22 -8.40 10.09
N GLU A 68 -16.50 -7.68 10.94
CA GLU A 68 -15.11 -8.00 11.28
C GLU A 68 -14.98 -9.39 11.91
N ILE A 69 -16.01 -9.86 12.62
CA ILE A 69 -16.07 -11.20 13.26
C ILE A 69 -15.83 -12.34 12.27
N LEU A 70 -16.18 -12.18 10.99
CA LEU A 70 -15.95 -13.18 9.94
C LEU A 70 -14.48 -13.46 9.69
N TYR A 71 -13.61 -12.56 10.14
CA TYR A 71 -12.15 -12.56 9.90
C TYR A 71 -11.36 -12.42 11.20
N ALA A 72 -12.02 -12.52 12.35
CA ALA A 72 -11.43 -12.33 13.66
C ALA A 72 -10.30 -13.34 13.93
N GLY A 73 -9.34 -12.97 14.76
CA GLY A 73 -8.17 -13.82 15.02
C GLY A 73 -7.24 -14.05 13.82
N GLY A 74 -7.49 -13.36 12.70
CA GLY A 74 -6.68 -13.50 11.48
C GLY A 74 -7.09 -14.67 10.57
N GLU A 75 -8.13 -15.40 10.89
CA GLU A 75 -8.66 -16.53 10.11
C GLU A 75 -9.96 -16.17 9.38
N ILE A 76 -10.37 -17.01 8.41
CA ILE A 76 -11.66 -16.88 7.73
C ILE A 76 -12.60 -17.93 8.34
N HIS A 77 -13.66 -17.47 8.99
CA HIS A 77 -14.63 -18.36 9.65
C HIS A 77 -15.70 -18.83 8.66
N TRP A 78 -15.36 -19.81 7.83
CA TRP A 78 -16.21 -20.33 6.75
C TRP A 78 -17.57 -20.85 7.24
N SER A 79 -17.66 -21.32 8.48
CA SER A 79 -18.94 -21.74 9.09
C SER A 79 -19.92 -20.60 9.16
N LEU A 80 -19.47 -19.40 9.56
CA LEU A 80 -20.29 -18.19 9.63
C LEU A 80 -20.71 -17.72 8.23
N PHE A 81 -19.83 -17.84 7.22
CA PHE A 81 -20.19 -17.60 5.83
C PHE A 81 -21.26 -18.58 5.33
N GLY A 82 -21.31 -19.79 5.85
CA GLY A 82 -22.33 -20.78 5.59
C GLY A 82 -23.66 -20.56 6.34
N GLY A 83 -23.76 -19.47 7.12
CA GLY A 83 -24.96 -19.13 7.90
C GLY A 83 -25.07 -19.84 9.25
N ALA A 84 -24.00 -20.48 9.74
CA ALA A 84 -23.97 -21.05 11.09
C ALA A 84 -24.16 -19.94 12.14
N PRO A 85 -24.91 -20.19 13.22
CA PRO A 85 -25.06 -19.23 14.31
C PRO A 85 -23.76 -19.09 15.11
N VAL A 86 -23.52 -17.90 15.64
CA VAL A 86 -22.41 -17.63 16.58
C VAL A 86 -22.63 -18.44 17.86
N THR A 87 -21.65 -19.24 18.27
CA THR A 87 -21.71 -20.05 19.51
C THR A 87 -20.94 -19.38 20.63
N ALA A 88 -21.28 -19.70 21.88
CA ALA A 88 -20.55 -19.21 23.05
C ALA A 88 -19.10 -19.73 23.08
N GLU A 89 -18.88 -20.97 22.64
CA GLU A 89 -17.55 -21.57 22.53
C GLU A 89 -16.68 -20.81 21.53
N PHE A 90 -17.23 -20.48 20.36
CA PHE A 90 -16.54 -19.68 19.34
C PHE A 90 -16.10 -18.30 19.87
N LEU A 91 -16.98 -17.59 20.60
CA LEU A 91 -16.63 -16.30 21.19
C LEU A 91 -15.55 -16.44 22.25
N ALA A 92 -15.59 -17.49 23.07
CA ALA A 92 -14.55 -17.75 24.07
C ALA A 92 -13.18 -18.09 23.43
N GLU A 93 -13.16 -18.82 22.32
CA GLU A 93 -11.94 -19.07 21.53
C GLU A 93 -11.34 -17.78 21.00
N LEU A 94 -12.16 -16.89 20.43
CA LEU A 94 -11.71 -15.59 19.92
C LEU A 94 -11.20 -14.67 21.03
N GLU A 95 -11.86 -14.69 22.21
CA GLU A 95 -11.40 -13.94 23.37
C GLU A 95 -10.04 -14.46 23.86
N ALA A 96 -9.87 -15.77 23.93
CA ALA A 96 -8.58 -16.39 24.27
C ALA A 96 -7.49 -16.10 23.24
N ALA A 97 -7.85 -15.94 21.96
CA ALA A 97 -6.96 -15.51 20.88
C ALA A 97 -6.65 -13.99 20.91
N GLY A 98 -7.21 -13.24 21.88
CA GLY A 98 -6.94 -11.82 22.07
C GLY A 98 -7.69 -10.89 21.10
N VAL A 99 -8.80 -11.34 20.53
CA VAL A 99 -9.68 -10.50 19.71
C VAL A 99 -10.30 -9.39 20.58
N SER A 100 -10.39 -8.18 20.03
CA SER A 100 -10.88 -7.03 20.81
C SER A 100 -12.32 -7.19 21.26
N ALA A 101 -12.62 -6.64 22.45
CA ALA A 101 -13.97 -6.68 23.04
C ALA A 101 -15.01 -6.00 22.11
N ASP A 102 -14.62 -4.99 21.34
CA ASP A 102 -15.51 -4.30 20.39
C ASP A 102 -16.00 -5.26 19.29
N VAL A 103 -15.12 -6.12 18.76
CA VAL A 103 -15.48 -7.13 17.76
C VAL A 103 -16.38 -8.21 18.36
N LEU A 104 -16.03 -8.71 19.56
CA LEU A 104 -16.81 -9.74 20.25
C LEU A 104 -18.21 -9.24 20.62
N SER A 105 -18.34 -7.98 21.04
CA SER A 105 -19.63 -7.37 21.41
C SER A 105 -20.51 -6.99 20.21
N SER A 106 -19.96 -7.01 19.00
CA SER A 106 -20.71 -6.71 17.76
C SER A 106 -21.74 -7.79 17.40
N VAL A 107 -21.63 -8.97 17.99
CA VAL A 107 -22.51 -10.12 17.73
C VAL A 107 -23.03 -10.73 19.03
N THR A 108 -24.15 -11.44 18.94
CA THR A 108 -24.77 -12.15 20.08
C THR A 108 -24.77 -13.67 19.84
N VAL A 109 -24.69 -14.44 20.92
CA VAL A 109 -24.79 -15.91 20.85
C VAL A 109 -26.13 -16.30 20.22
N GLY A 110 -26.11 -17.21 19.26
CA GLY A 110 -27.27 -17.65 18.48
C GLY A 110 -27.59 -16.80 17.27
N GLN A 111 -26.88 -15.69 17.04
CA GLN A 111 -27.08 -14.84 15.87
C GLN A 111 -26.45 -15.48 14.64
N SER A 112 -27.20 -15.50 13.51
CA SER A 112 -26.63 -15.75 12.18
C SER A 112 -26.28 -14.43 11.51
N ILE A 113 -25.10 -14.36 10.90
CA ILE A 113 -24.61 -13.15 10.25
C ILE A 113 -25.14 -13.11 8.81
N SER A 114 -25.76 -11.97 8.46
CA SER A 114 -26.20 -11.74 7.07
C SER A 114 -25.03 -11.19 6.25
N ILE A 115 -24.44 -12.04 5.43
CA ILE A 115 -23.28 -11.72 4.60
C ILE A 115 -23.63 -10.63 3.57
N GLY A 116 -22.88 -9.56 3.57
CA GLY A 116 -23.02 -8.43 2.65
C GLY A 116 -21.97 -8.42 1.52
N LEU A 117 -22.15 -7.47 0.60
CA LEU A 117 -21.21 -7.27 -0.50
C LEU A 117 -19.79 -6.98 0.00
N VAL A 118 -19.66 -6.14 1.02
CA VAL A 118 -18.36 -5.70 1.55
C VAL A 118 -17.61 -6.87 2.20
N ASP A 119 -18.35 -7.77 2.89
CA ASP A 119 -17.76 -8.99 3.46
C ASP A 119 -17.14 -9.87 2.36
N ILE A 120 -17.87 -10.08 1.25
CA ILE A 120 -17.39 -10.88 0.12
C ILE A 120 -16.18 -10.22 -0.55
N LEU A 121 -16.24 -8.91 -0.77
CA LEU A 121 -15.11 -8.18 -1.37
C LEU A 121 -13.87 -8.23 -0.49
N TYR A 122 -14.01 -8.21 0.83
CA TYR A 122 -12.87 -8.29 1.74
C TYR A 122 -12.11 -9.63 1.65
N LEU A 123 -12.76 -10.72 1.22
CA LEU A 123 -12.07 -11.98 0.93
C LEU A 123 -10.93 -11.81 -0.09
N GLY A 124 -11.11 -10.94 -1.08
CA GLY A 124 -10.07 -10.66 -2.06
C GLY A 124 -8.81 -10.01 -1.47
N ILE A 125 -8.94 -9.27 -0.36
CA ILE A 125 -7.80 -8.76 0.42
C ILE A 125 -7.20 -9.90 1.24
N LYS A 126 -8.03 -10.58 2.01
CA LYS A 126 -7.60 -11.62 2.96
C LYS A 126 -6.88 -12.78 2.28
N LEU A 127 -7.30 -13.13 1.07
CA LEU A 127 -6.67 -14.15 0.23
C LEU A 127 -5.51 -13.61 -0.63
N GLY A 128 -5.18 -12.31 -0.54
CA GLY A 128 -4.09 -11.70 -1.31
C GLY A 128 -4.39 -11.51 -2.81
N ILE A 129 -5.64 -11.70 -3.24
CA ILE A 129 -6.03 -11.66 -4.67
C ILE A 129 -5.82 -10.25 -5.24
N TYR A 130 -6.37 -9.21 -4.58
CA TYR A 130 -6.32 -7.85 -5.11
C TYR A 130 -4.91 -7.29 -5.20
N PRO A 131 -4.03 -7.42 -4.18
CA PRO A 131 -2.65 -6.98 -4.30
C PRO A 131 -1.91 -7.62 -5.48
N CYS A 132 -2.06 -8.92 -5.68
CA CYS A 132 -1.45 -9.64 -6.81
C CYS A 132 -1.97 -9.13 -8.16
N LEU A 133 -3.29 -8.93 -8.31
CA LEU A 133 -3.88 -8.42 -9.55
C LEU A 133 -3.47 -6.96 -9.84
N ILE A 134 -3.31 -6.13 -8.80
CA ILE A 134 -2.77 -4.79 -8.97
C ILE A 134 -1.31 -4.86 -9.45
N PHE A 135 -0.50 -5.75 -8.89
CA PHE A 135 0.87 -5.97 -9.37
C PHE A 135 0.93 -6.40 -10.84
N LEU A 136 -0.03 -7.22 -11.29
CA LEU A 136 -0.16 -7.56 -12.72
C LEU A 136 -0.44 -6.32 -13.57
N GLY A 137 -1.36 -5.46 -13.15
CA GLY A 137 -1.65 -4.19 -13.83
C GLY A 137 -0.45 -3.25 -13.83
N VAL A 138 0.22 -3.09 -12.67
CA VAL A 138 1.44 -2.27 -12.54
C VAL A 138 2.55 -2.79 -13.47
N GLY A 139 2.74 -4.12 -13.54
CA GLY A 139 3.71 -4.74 -14.45
C GLY A 139 3.43 -4.43 -15.91
N ALA A 140 2.14 -4.50 -16.31
CA ALA A 140 1.71 -4.19 -17.67
C ALA A 140 1.87 -2.69 -18.01
N MET A 141 1.76 -1.79 -17.02
CA MET A 141 1.97 -0.34 -17.22
C MET A 141 3.46 0.03 -17.22
N THR A 142 4.29 -0.70 -16.49
CA THR A 142 5.68 -0.34 -16.21
C THR A 142 6.59 -0.62 -17.42
N ASP A 143 7.53 0.30 -17.68
CA ASP A 143 8.64 0.09 -18.62
C ASP A 143 9.92 -0.21 -17.82
N PHE A 144 10.40 -1.44 -17.89
CA PHE A 144 11.66 -1.87 -17.28
C PHE A 144 12.90 -1.52 -18.12
N GLY A 145 12.72 -0.97 -19.32
CA GLY A 145 13.81 -0.56 -20.20
C GLY A 145 14.89 0.27 -19.53
N PRO A 146 14.57 1.34 -18.77
CA PRO A 146 15.56 2.12 -18.03
C PRO A 146 16.37 1.33 -17.01
N LEU A 147 15.74 0.36 -16.34
CA LEU A 147 16.41 -0.53 -15.39
C LEU A 147 17.36 -1.51 -16.10
N ILE A 148 16.91 -2.10 -17.21
CA ILE A 148 17.72 -3.02 -18.04
C ILE A 148 18.90 -2.27 -18.66
N ALA A 149 18.67 -1.02 -19.11
CA ALA A 149 19.72 -0.18 -19.67
C ALA A 149 20.82 0.19 -18.67
N ASN A 150 20.44 0.39 -17.40
CA ASN A 150 21.36 0.73 -16.31
C ASN A 150 21.09 -0.13 -15.06
N PRO A 151 21.60 -1.36 -14.97
CA PRO A 151 21.37 -2.25 -13.83
C PRO A 151 21.85 -1.71 -12.47
N LYS A 152 22.77 -0.72 -12.46
CA LYS A 152 23.18 -0.05 -11.21
C LYS A 152 22.02 0.64 -10.49
N SER A 153 20.94 0.94 -11.22
CA SER A 153 19.69 1.46 -10.66
C SER A 153 19.04 0.54 -9.61
N LEU A 154 19.29 -0.79 -9.68
CA LEU A 154 18.86 -1.76 -8.67
C LEU A 154 19.39 -1.39 -7.28
N LEU A 155 20.64 -0.95 -7.18
CA LEU A 155 21.23 -0.54 -5.91
C LEU A 155 20.52 0.67 -5.31
N LEU A 156 20.10 1.63 -6.15
CA LEU A 156 19.37 2.82 -5.68
C LEU A 156 17.96 2.46 -5.21
N GLY A 157 17.29 1.53 -5.90
CA GLY A 157 16.01 0.98 -5.45
C GLY A 157 16.15 0.22 -4.13
N ALA A 158 17.18 -0.61 -4.00
CA ALA A 158 17.47 -1.33 -2.76
C ALA A 158 17.79 -0.38 -1.59
N ALA A 159 18.54 0.70 -1.83
CA ALA A 159 18.85 1.70 -0.79
C ALA A 159 17.60 2.44 -0.29
N ALA A 160 16.62 2.67 -1.13
CA ALA A 160 15.36 3.28 -0.72
C ALA A 160 14.56 2.38 0.22
N GLN A 161 14.78 1.04 0.21
CA GLN A 161 14.16 0.13 1.18
C GLN A 161 14.66 0.36 2.62
N LEU A 162 15.69 1.18 2.81
CA LEU A 162 16.10 1.64 4.14
C LEU A 162 14.92 2.24 4.92
N GLY A 163 13.98 2.89 4.22
CA GLY A 163 12.72 3.38 4.80
C GLY A 163 11.92 2.29 5.51
N ILE A 164 11.82 1.09 4.92
CA ILE A 164 11.12 -0.06 5.50
C ILE A 164 11.79 -0.49 6.81
N PHE A 165 13.09 -0.75 6.76
CA PHE A 165 13.80 -1.30 7.91
C PHE A 165 13.95 -0.30 9.05
N MET A 166 14.20 0.99 8.76
CA MET A 166 14.25 2.03 9.78
C MET A 166 12.91 2.24 10.47
N THR A 167 11.82 2.15 9.72
CA THR A 167 10.47 2.24 10.28
C THR A 167 10.13 1.01 11.12
N PHE A 168 10.50 -0.18 10.67
CA PHE A 168 10.38 -1.40 11.45
C PHE A 168 11.09 -1.27 12.81
N VAL A 169 12.36 -0.86 12.81
CA VAL A 169 13.14 -0.64 14.04
C VAL A 169 12.49 0.43 14.91
N GLY A 170 12.07 1.55 14.33
CA GLY A 170 11.37 2.62 15.05
C GLY A 170 10.09 2.14 15.72
N CYS A 171 9.27 1.35 15.03
CA CYS A 171 8.05 0.77 15.60
C CYS A 171 8.35 -0.21 16.74
N ARG A 172 9.39 -1.03 16.62
CA ARG A 172 9.83 -1.96 17.68
C ARG A 172 10.35 -1.24 18.91
N VAL A 173 11.21 -0.24 18.72
CA VAL A 173 11.95 0.42 19.80
C VAL A 173 11.15 1.56 20.44
N LEU A 174 10.49 2.41 19.64
CA LEU A 174 9.80 3.61 20.13
C LEU A 174 8.34 3.36 20.49
N LEU A 175 7.64 2.53 19.68
CA LEU A 175 6.21 2.30 19.82
C LEU A 175 5.88 0.94 20.49
N HIS A 176 6.90 0.13 20.74
CA HIS A 176 6.77 -1.21 21.36
C HIS A 176 5.78 -2.13 20.63
N PHE A 177 5.65 -2.00 19.32
CA PHE A 177 4.81 -2.87 18.50
C PHE A 177 5.38 -4.29 18.45
N THR A 178 4.51 -5.29 18.27
CA THR A 178 4.94 -6.67 18.00
C THR A 178 5.76 -6.76 16.72
N GLY A 179 6.46 -7.88 16.47
CA GLY A 179 7.21 -8.07 15.22
C GLY A 179 6.34 -7.96 13.99
N ALA A 180 5.16 -8.60 14.02
CA ALA A 180 4.18 -8.59 12.94
C ALA A 180 3.58 -7.19 12.69
N GLU A 181 3.21 -6.47 13.75
CA GLU A 181 2.72 -5.08 13.66
C GLU A 181 3.81 -4.14 13.11
N ALA A 182 5.03 -4.24 13.63
CA ALA A 182 6.15 -3.42 13.18
C ALA A 182 6.53 -3.69 11.72
N ALA A 183 6.46 -4.95 11.26
CA ALA A 183 6.66 -5.32 9.86
C ALA A 183 5.58 -4.72 8.96
N SER A 184 4.32 -4.78 9.40
CA SER A 184 3.17 -4.23 8.69
C SER A 184 3.21 -2.70 8.58
N VAL A 185 3.71 -2.00 9.60
CA VAL A 185 3.93 -0.55 9.54
C VAL A 185 5.19 -0.22 8.75
N GLY A 186 6.26 -0.99 8.93
CA GLY A 186 7.54 -0.81 8.27
C GLY A 186 7.42 -0.79 6.75
N ILE A 187 6.61 -1.69 6.19
CA ILE A 187 6.46 -1.82 4.74
C ILE A 187 5.91 -0.55 4.06
N ILE A 188 5.24 0.36 4.80
CA ILE A 188 4.82 1.68 4.29
C ILE A 188 6.02 2.44 3.71
N GLY A 189 7.21 2.25 4.29
CA GLY A 189 8.45 2.89 3.83
C GLY A 189 8.88 2.54 2.42
N GLY A 190 8.38 1.43 1.86
CA GLY A 190 8.56 1.09 0.45
C GLY A 190 7.78 1.98 -0.51
N ALA A 191 6.80 2.75 -0.01
CA ALA A 191 5.87 3.57 -0.80
C ALA A 191 5.08 2.77 -1.84
N ASP A 192 4.66 1.57 -1.46
CA ASP A 192 3.94 0.61 -2.29
C ASP A 192 2.66 0.18 -1.56
N GLY A 193 1.53 0.80 -1.93
CA GLY A 193 0.24 0.56 -1.28
C GLY A 193 -0.23 -0.90 -1.34
N PRO A 194 -0.25 -1.53 -2.52
CA PRO A 194 -0.63 -2.94 -2.65
C PRO A 194 0.23 -3.89 -1.82
N THR A 195 1.54 -3.67 -1.77
CA THR A 195 2.47 -4.43 -0.93
C THR A 195 2.17 -4.23 0.56
N ALA A 196 1.87 -2.99 0.98
CA ALA A 196 1.50 -2.69 2.36
C ALA A 196 0.22 -3.42 2.77
N ILE A 197 -0.79 -3.46 1.90
CA ILE A 197 -2.01 -4.23 2.14
C ILE A 197 -1.72 -5.73 2.22
N PHE A 198 -0.93 -6.26 1.29
CA PHE A 198 -0.59 -7.69 1.26
C PHE A 198 0.09 -8.15 2.55
N VAL A 199 1.12 -7.45 2.99
CA VAL A 199 1.85 -7.77 4.23
C VAL A 199 0.94 -7.63 5.45
N THR A 200 0.18 -6.53 5.54
CA THR A 200 -0.68 -6.26 6.71
C THR A 200 -1.83 -7.25 6.82
N ALA A 201 -2.44 -7.65 5.69
CA ALA A 201 -3.50 -8.65 5.68
C ALA A 201 -3.03 -10.01 6.21
N MET A 202 -1.75 -10.33 6.04
CA MET A 202 -1.14 -11.58 6.51
C MET A 202 -0.62 -11.49 7.95
N LEU A 203 0.04 -10.37 8.32
CA LEU A 203 0.77 -10.27 9.58
C LEU A 203 -0.01 -9.56 10.69
N ALA A 204 -0.79 -8.53 10.37
CA ALA A 204 -1.51 -7.71 11.36
C ALA A 204 -2.84 -7.17 10.78
N PRO A 205 -3.82 -8.05 10.50
CA PRO A 205 -5.09 -7.67 9.86
C PRO A 205 -5.84 -6.54 10.57
N ALA A 206 -5.78 -6.49 11.90
CA ALA A 206 -6.42 -5.44 12.71
C ALA A 206 -5.87 -4.02 12.41
N LEU A 207 -4.67 -3.88 11.85
CA LEU A 207 -4.08 -2.61 11.48
C LEU A 207 -4.28 -2.25 10.01
N LEU A 208 -5.03 -3.05 9.25
CA LEU A 208 -5.15 -2.90 7.79
C LEU A 208 -5.73 -1.53 7.40
N GLY A 209 -6.81 -1.09 8.04
CA GLY A 209 -7.43 0.21 7.77
C GLY A 209 -6.46 1.38 8.00
N PRO A 210 -5.91 1.54 9.21
CA PRO A 210 -4.91 2.57 9.50
C PRO A 210 -3.70 2.56 8.58
N ILE A 211 -3.12 1.38 8.31
CA ILE A 211 -1.93 1.25 7.45
C ILE A 211 -2.24 1.62 6.00
N ALA A 212 -3.37 1.16 5.47
CA ALA A 212 -3.74 1.46 4.10
C ALA A 212 -4.04 2.94 3.90
N VAL A 213 -4.83 3.56 4.79
CA VAL A 213 -5.08 5.01 4.73
C VAL A 213 -3.77 5.79 4.82
N SER A 214 -2.86 5.39 5.72
CA SER A 214 -1.53 5.99 5.84
C SER A 214 -0.72 5.87 4.55
N ALA A 215 -0.57 4.64 4.02
CA ALA A 215 0.24 4.36 2.85
C ALA A 215 -0.23 5.18 1.63
N TYR A 216 -1.53 5.18 1.34
CA TYR A 216 -2.06 5.92 0.20
C TYR A 216 -2.07 7.43 0.40
N SER A 217 -2.33 7.92 1.62
CA SER A 217 -2.23 9.35 1.92
C SER A 217 -0.81 9.86 1.73
N TYR A 218 0.20 9.10 2.15
CA TYR A 218 1.60 9.50 1.99
C TYR A 218 2.10 9.36 0.56
N MET A 219 1.64 8.37 -0.19
CA MET A 219 1.91 8.31 -1.64
C MET A 219 1.44 9.59 -2.34
N ALA A 220 0.25 10.10 -1.99
CA ALA A 220 -0.25 11.36 -2.52
C ALA A 220 0.60 12.58 -2.09
N LEU A 221 1.28 12.50 -0.93
CA LEU A 221 2.12 13.57 -0.40
C LEU A 221 3.59 13.48 -0.85
N VAL A 222 3.99 12.48 -1.63
CA VAL A 222 5.35 12.33 -2.18
C VAL A 222 5.87 13.64 -2.81
N PRO A 223 5.08 14.37 -3.66
CA PRO A 223 5.51 15.62 -4.23
C PRO A 223 5.78 16.75 -3.23
N VAL A 224 5.30 16.61 -1.99
CA VAL A 224 5.48 17.58 -0.89
C VAL A 224 6.63 17.14 0.02
N ILE A 225 6.71 15.83 0.34
CA ILE A 225 7.66 15.29 1.31
C ILE A 225 9.08 15.17 0.72
N GLN A 226 9.20 14.70 -0.52
CA GLN A 226 10.51 14.42 -1.13
C GLN A 226 11.36 15.67 -1.44
N PRO A 227 10.82 16.76 -2.05
CA PRO A 227 11.66 17.89 -2.49
C PRO A 227 12.47 18.56 -1.37
N PRO A 228 11.93 18.80 -0.15
CA PRO A 228 12.72 19.34 0.95
C PRO A 228 13.90 18.45 1.33
N ILE A 229 13.68 17.14 1.42
CA ILE A 229 14.69 16.14 1.78
C ILE A 229 15.78 16.08 0.70
N MET A 230 15.38 16.03 -0.57
CA MET A 230 16.29 16.03 -1.71
C MET A 230 17.18 17.27 -1.72
N LYS A 231 16.59 18.45 -1.49
CA LYS A 231 17.32 19.72 -1.44
C LYS A 231 18.26 19.81 -0.24
N ALA A 232 17.84 19.30 0.92
CA ALA A 232 18.67 19.29 2.13
C ALA A 232 19.89 18.38 2.00
N LEU A 233 19.75 17.24 1.33
CA LEU A 233 20.80 16.23 1.19
C LEU A 233 21.71 16.44 -0.02
N THR A 234 21.36 17.36 -0.94
CA THR A 234 22.15 17.59 -2.17
C THR A 234 22.56 19.05 -2.31
N THR A 235 23.75 19.27 -2.83
CA THR A 235 24.23 20.60 -3.20
C THR A 235 23.64 21.03 -4.55
N LYS A 236 23.64 22.34 -4.82
CA LYS A 236 23.17 22.89 -6.10
C LYS A 236 23.96 22.31 -7.28
N LYS A 237 25.29 22.13 -7.13
CA LYS A 237 26.15 21.54 -8.15
C LYS A 237 25.78 20.08 -8.44
N GLU A 238 25.47 19.29 -7.43
CA GLU A 238 25.06 17.89 -7.58
C GLU A 238 23.70 17.77 -8.32
N ARG A 239 22.76 18.69 -8.05
CA ARG A 239 21.45 18.71 -8.72
C ARG A 239 21.51 19.11 -10.19
N GLN A 240 22.58 19.81 -10.60
CA GLN A 240 22.83 20.24 -11.98
C GLN A 240 23.54 19.19 -12.83
N ILE A 241 23.95 18.05 -12.26
CA ILE A 241 24.63 16.99 -13.02
C ILE A 241 23.71 16.49 -14.13
N GLU A 242 24.14 16.61 -15.37
CA GLU A 242 23.48 16.05 -16.56
C GLU A 242 23.91 14.60 -16.74
N MET A 243 22.95 13.74 -17.06
CA MET A 243 23.19 12.33 -17.28
C MET A 243 23.22 12.00 -18.76
N LYS A 244 24.15 11.14 -19.17
CA LYS A 244 24.24 10.66 -20.53
C LYS A 244 23.01 9.84 -20.90
N PRO A 245 22.54 9.89 -22.18
CA PRO A 245 21.43 9.08 -22.64
C PRO A 245 21.61 7.60 -22.32
N LEU A 246 20.53 6.92 -21.95
CA LEU A 246 20.54 5.48 -21.71
C LEU A 246 20.78 4.72 -23.03
N ARG A 247 21.44 3.55 -22.93
CA ARG A 247 21.56 2.66 -24.09
C ARG A 247 20.20 2.16 -24.56
N THR A 248 20.07 1.87 -25.81
CA THR A 248 18.88 1.20 -26.36
C THR A 248 18.83 -0.24 -25.86
N VAL A 249 17.64 -0.69 -25.43
CA VAL A 249 17.40 -2.06 -24.98
C VAL A 249 16.72 -2.85 -26.08
N SER A 250 17.23 -4.01 -26.39
CA SER A 250 16.67 -4.89 -27.43
C SER A 250 15.32 -5.51 -26.97
N LYS A 251 14.46 -5.84 -27.92
CA LYS A 251 13.20 -6.52 -27.65
C LYS A 251 13.42 -7.88 -26.93
N ARG A 252 14.50 -8.59 -27.25
CA ARG A 252 14.85 -9.85 -26.59
C ARG A 252 15.16 -9.65 -25.12
N GLU A 253 15.94 -8.63 -24.77
CA GLU A 253 16.23 -8.29 -23.37
C GLU A 253 14.97 -7.97 -22.59
N LYS A 254 14.05 -7.20 -23.17
CA LYS A 254 12.77 -6.83 -22.56
C LYS A 254 11.84 -8.03 -22.31
N ILE A 255 11.87 -9.05 -23.18
CA ILE A 255 11.08 -10.28 -22.99
C ILE A 255 11.75 -11.22 -21.98
N LEU A 256 13.08 -11.35 -22.02
CA LEU A 256 13.81 -12.27 -21.16
C LEU A 256 13.86 -11.77 -19.71
N PHE A 257 13.94 -10.46 -19.51
CA PHE A 257 14.06 -9.83 -18.18
C PHE A 257 12.95 -10.26 -17.20
N PRO A 258 11.64 -10.16 -17.50
CA PRO A 258 10.59 -10.57 -16.57
C PRO A 258 10.65 -12.06 -16.24
N ILE A 259 11.02 -12.92 -17.20
CA ILE A 259 11.13 -14.36 -16.98
C ILE A 259 12.26 -14.65 -16.01
N VAL A 260 13.44 -14.07 -16.22
CA VAL A 260 14.61 -14.27 -15.35
C VAL A 260 14.36 -13.73 -13.95
N VAL A 261 13.80 -12.53 -13.83
CA VAL A 261 13.49 -11.92 -12.52
C VAL A 261 12.46 -12.76 -11.78
N MET A 262 11.39 -13.20 -12.45
CA MET A 262 10.37 -14.06 -11.87
C MET A 262 10.98 -15.34 -11.28
N ILE A 263 11.77 -16.07 -12.04
CA ILE A 263 12.39 -17.31 -11.59
C ILE A 263 13.38 -17.04 -10.45
N PHE A 264 14.30 -16.09 -10.64
CA PHE A 264 15.37 -15.83 -9.68
C PHE A 264 14.83 -15.35 -8.33
N VAL A 265 13.92 -14.37 -8.34
CA VAL A 265 13.39 -13.78 -7.11
C VAL A 265 12.46 -14.78 -6.39
N SER A 266 11.64 -15.54 -7.11
CA SER A 266 10.75 -16.54 -6.49
C SER A 266 11.52 -17.70 -5.86
N LEU A 267 12.68 -18.09 -6.43
CA LEU A 267 13.56 -19.09 -5.81
C LEU A 267 14.33 -18.52 -4.61
N LEU A 268 14.67 -17.23 -4.64
CA LEU A 268 15.39 -16.58 -3.54
C LEU A 268 14.47 -16.29 -2.34
N VAL A 269 13.25 -15.81 -2.60
CA VAL A 269 12.27 -15.43 -1.58
C VAL A 269 10.88 -15.97 -1.99
N PRO A 270 10.56 -17.24 -1.68
CA PRO A 270 9.30 -17.87 -2.11
C PRO A 270 8.04 -17.11 -1.67
N SER A 271 8.05 -16.49 -0.50
CA SER A 271 6.92 -15.68 0.02
C SER A 271 6.65 -14.40 -0.79
N ALA A 272 7.61 -13.91 -1.58
CA ALA A 272 7.42 -12.81 -2.53
C ALA A 272 6.85 -13.27 -3.88
N ALA A 273 6.85 -14.58 -4.16
CA ALA A 273 6.50 -15.12 -5.46
C ALA A 273 5.14 -14.66 -6.00
N PRO A 274 4.03 -14.62 -5.21
CA PRO A 274 2.74 -14.18 -5.72
C PRO A 274 2.78 -12.77 -6.33
N LEU A 275 3.43 -11.82 -5.65
CA LEU A 275 3.54 -10.44 -6.10
C LEU A 275 4.47 -10.33 -7.32
N ILE A 276 5.65 -10.94 -7.26
CA ILE A 276 6.67 -10.88 -8.32
C ILE A 276 6.19 -11.59 -9.59
N CYS A 277 5.56 -12.75 -9.47
CA CYS A 277 5.03 -13.47 -10.63
C CYS A 277 3.96 -12.65 -11.35
N CYS A 278 3.06 -12.02 -10.61
CA CYS A 278 2.03 -11.16 -11.20
C CYS A 278 2.64 -9.91 -11.85
N LEU A 279 3.60 -9.25 -11.20
CA LEU A 279 4.31 -8.09 -11.76
C LEU A 279 5.00 -8.46 -13.08
N MET A 280 5.74 -9.55 -13.09
CA MET A 280 6.49 -9.99 -14.25
C MET A 280 5.58 -10.55 -15.36
N LEU A 281 4.48 -11.20 -15.01
CA LEU A 281 3.45 -11.61 -15.99
C LEU A 281 2.87 -10.37 -16.70
N GLY A 282 2.49 -9.33 -15.95
CA GLY A 282 1.98 -8.10 -16.55
C GLY A 282 2.98 -7.48 -17.52
N ASN A 283 4.24 -7.40 -17.13
CA ASN A 283 5.30 -6.89 -17.99
C ASN A 283 5.53 -7.77 -19.23
N LEU A 284 5.52 -9.09 -19.08
CA LEU A 284 5.66 -10.01 -20.20
C LEU A 284 4.51 -9.87 -21.22
N LEU A 285 3.26 -9.70 -20.75
CA LEU A 285 2.11 -9.44 -21.63
C LEU A 285 2.30 -8.17 -22.48
N LYS A 286 2.94 -7.15 -21.92
CA LYS A 286 3.26 -5.91 -22.63
C LYS A 286 4.38 -6.10 -23.66
N GLU A 287 5.52 -6.68 -23.23
CA GLU A 287 6.74 -6.69 -24.01
C GLU A 287 6.76 -7.80 -25.09
N CYS A 288 5.96 -8.87 -24.94
CA CYS A 288 5.91 -9.96 -25.94
C CYS A 288 5.33 -9.50 -27.30
N GLY A 289 4.41 -8.52 -27.28
CA GLY A 289 3.80 -7.97 -28.49
C GLY A 289 2.82 -8.89 -29.23
N VAL A 290 2.44 -10.01 -28.60
CA VAL A 290 1.44 -10.97 -29.13
C VAL A 290 0.20 -11.06 -28.23
N ALA A 291 0.23 -10.42 -27.06
CA ALA A 291 -0.83 -10.43 -26.06
C ALA A 291 -1.39 -9.02 -25.77
N ASP A 292 -1.40 -8.12 -26.76
CA ASP A 292 -1.78 -6.70 -26.60
C ASP A 292 -3.16 -6.52 -25.97
N ARG A 293 -4.12 -7.39 -26.31
CA ARG A 293 -5.47 -7.35 -25.72
C ARG A 293 -5.44 -7.57 -24.21
N LEU A 294 -4.69 -8.61 -23.77
CA LEU A 294 -4.55 -8.92 -22.34
C LEU A 294 -3.80 -7.80 -21.61
N SER A 295 -2.73 -7.30 -22.23
CA SER A 295 -1.96 -6.16 -21.69
C SER A 295 -2.84 -4.92 -21.49
N LYS A 296 -3.66 -4.55 -22.48
CA LYS A 296 -4.58 -3.41 -22.38
C LYS A 296 -5.64 -3.62 -21.29
N THR A 297 -6.25 -4.81 -21.23
CA THR A 297 -7.22 -5.16 -20.18
C THR A 297 -6.59 -5.10 -18.78
N ALA A 298 -5.36 -5.61 -18.62
CA ALA A 298 -4.66 -5.55 -17.34
C ALA A 298 -4.35 -4.11 -16.90
N GLN A 299 -3.98 -3.25 -17.85
CA GLN A 299 -3.63 -1.85 -17.57
C GLN A 299 -4.84 -0.97 -17.22
N ASN A 300 -6.00 -1.26 -17.77
CA ASN A 300 -7.20 -0.41 -17.68
C ASN A 300 -8.32 -1.09 -16.90
N GLU A 301 -9.07 -2.00 -17.53
CA GLU A 301 -10.32 -2.52 -16.97
C GLU A 301 -10.07 -3.32 -15.69
N LEU A 302 -9.14 -4.26 -15.71
CA LEU A 302 -8.82 -5.09 -14.54
C LEU A 302 -8.30 -4.22 -13.40
N MET A 303 -7.34 -3.34 -13.69
CA MET A 303 -6.76 -2.43 -12.70
C MET A 303 -7.83 -1.56 -12.05
N ASN A 304 -8.74 -0.99 -12.83
CA ASN A 304 -9.81 -0.13 -12.32
C ASN A 304 -10.81 -0.90 -11.45
N ILE A 305 -11.26 -2.08 -11.90
CA ILE A 305 -12.19 -2.92 -11.14
C ILE A 305 -11.56 -3.34 -9.80
N VAL A 306 -10.35 -3.85 -9.84
CA VAL A 306 -9.65 -4.31 -8.62
C VAL A 306 -9.37 -3.15 -7.68
N THR A 307 -9.05 -1.97 -8.20
CA THR A 307 -8.85 -0.76 -7.39
C THR A 307 -10.12 -0.34 -6.66
N ILE A 308 -11.28 -0.42 -7.30
CA ILE A 308 -12.58 -0.14 -6.65
C ILE A 308 -12.83 -1.15 -5.52
N PHE A 309 -12.68 -2.44 -5.80
CA PHE A 309 -12.96 -3.50 -4.83
C PHE A 309 -12.00 -3.43 -3.64
N LEU A 310 -10.72 -3.26 -3.92
CA LEU A 310 -9.70 -3.11 -2.88
C LEU A 310 -9.94 -1.85 -2.05
N GLY A 311 -10.19 -0.71 -2.70
CA GLY A 311 -10.40 0.56 -1.99
C GLY A 311 -11.62 0.50 -1.05
N VAL A 312 -12.76 0.02 -1.54
CA VAL A 312 -13.98 -0.13 -0.72
C VAL A 312 -13.73 -1.09 0.45
N SER A 313 -13.13 -2.25 0.19
CA SER A 313 -12.89 -3.27 1.22
C SER A 313 -11.90 -2.79 2.29
N VAL A 314 -10.82 -2.13 1.88
CA VAL A 314 -9.83 -1.55 2.80
C VAL A 314 -10.44 -0.42 3.62
N GLY A 315 -11.20 0.47 2.96
CA GLY A 315 -11.91 1.55 3.65
C GLY A 315 -12.86 1.01 4.72
N ALA A 316 -13.52 -0.10 4.44
CA ALA A 316 -14.46 -0.73 5.36
C ALA A 316 -13.80 -1.25 6.65
N THR A 317 -12.51 -1.55 6.66
CA THR A 317 -11.78 -1.94 7.89
C THR A 317 -11.43 -0.75 8.79
N ALA A 318 -11.58 0.49 8.31
CA ALA A 318 -11.32 1.69 9.08
C ALA A 318 -12.54 2.08 9.93
N THR A 319 -12.78 1.33 10.99
CA THR A 319 -13.84 1.58 11.97
C THR A 319 -13.40 2.60 13.03
N GLY A 320 -14.37 3.23 13.73
CA GLY A 320 -14.06 4.17 14.80
C GLY A 320 -13.23 3.56 15.93
N ALA A 321 -13.42 2.28 16.23
CA ALA A 321 -12.67 1.56 17.26
C ALA A 321 -11.19 1.37 16.87
N THR A 322 -10.93 0.91 15.66
CA THR A 322 -9.57 0.63 15.18
C THR A 322 -8.81 1.90 14.79
N PHE A 323 -9.48 2.86 14.14
CA PHE A 323 -8.84 4.03 13.57
C PHE A 323 -8.53 5.13 14.60
N LEU A 324 -9.39 5.34 15.60
CA LEU A 324 -9.22 6.36 16.63
C LEU A 324 -8.39 5.86 17.83
N SER A 325 -7.42 4.98 17.59
CA SER A 325 -6.53 4.44 18.61
C SER A 325 -5.19 5.18 18.66
N PRO A 326 -4.49 5.22 19.81
CA PRO A 326 -3.13 5.74 19.91
C PRO A 326 -2.15 5.05 18.95
N LYS A 327 -2.36 3.75 18.66
CA LYS A 327 -1.55 3.01 17.69
C LYS A 327 -1.65 3.62 16.29
N THR A 328 -2.83 4.03 15.86
CA THR A 328 -3.05 4.69 14.56
C THR A 328 -2.26 5.99 14.43
N LEU A 329 -2.24 6.82 15.48
CA LEU A 329 -1.43 8.05 15.47
C LEU A 329 0.06 7.73 15.33
N GLY A 330 0.53 6.69 16.02
CA GLY A 330 1.90 6.16 15.86
C GLY A 330 2.20 5.72 14.43
N ILE A 331 1.27 4.99 13.79
CA ILE A 331 1.38 4.54 12.40
C ILE A 331 1.47 5.74 11.44
N LEU A 332 0.60 6.74 11.63
CA LEU A 332 0.62 7.97 10.84
C LEU A 332 1.96 8.70 10.96
N LEU A 333 2.48 8.86 12.16
CA LEU A 333 3.78 9.52 12.37
C LEU A 333 4.93 8.73 11.71
N MET A 334 4.95 7.41 11.93
CA MET A 334 6.00 6.55 11.39
C MET A 334 5.97 6.47 9.86
N GLY A 335 4.80 6.60 9.23
CA GLY A 335 4.69 6.66 7.78
C GLY A 335 5.42 7.85 7.15
N VAL A 336 5.31 9.04 7.74
CA VAL A 336 6.08 10.24 7.28
C VAL A 336 7.59 9.99 7.42
N VAL A 337 7.99 9.46 8.56
CA VAL A 337 9.40 9.13 8.85
C VAL A 337 9.92 8.11 7.85
N ALA A 338 9.13 7.08 7.54
CA ALA A 338 9.44 6.02 6.58
C ALA A 338 9.79 6.57 5.19
N PHE A 339 8.95 7.45 4.66
CA PHE A 339 9.18 8.11 3.37
C PHE A 339 10.41 9.00 3.39
N GLY A 340 10.66 9.66 4.52
CA GLY A 340 11.86 10.46 4.73
C GLY A 340 13.14 9.63 4.62
N PHE A 341 13.20 8.52 5.36
CA PHE A 341 14.37 7.60 5.33
C PHE A 341 14.53 6.90 3.97
N GLY A 342 13.45 6.49 3.31
CA GLY A 342 13.52 5.91 1.97
C GLY A 342 14.10 6.89 0.95
N THR A 343 13.62 8.12 0.95
CA THR A 343 14.14 9.20 0.09
C THR A 343 15.61 9.49 0.40
N ALA A 344 15.96 9.61 1.68
CA ALA A 344 17.32 9.89 2.13
C ALA A 344 18.28 8.75 1.77
N GLY A 345 17.88 7.49 1.99
CA GLY A 345 18.70 6.32 1.67
C GLY A 345 19.08 6.26 0.20
N GLY A 346 18.11 6.45 -0.71
CA GLY A 346 18.37 6.49 -2.14
C GLY A 346 19.32 7.62 -2.56
N VAL A 347 19.09 8.84 -2.06
CA VAL A 347 19.94 10.01 -2.36
C VAL A 347 21.37 9.82 -1.82
N LEU A 348 21.50 9.36 -0.58
CA LEU A 348 22.81 9.17 0.06
C LEU A 348 23.61 8.07 -0.63
N LEU A 349 22.98 6.95 -1.04
CA LEU A 349 23.67 5.93 -1.82
C LEU A 349 24.10 6.45 -3.18
N ALA A 350 23.28 7.25 -3.86
CA ALA A 350 23.67 7.86 -5.13
C ALA A 350 24.90 8.76 -4.96
N LYS A 351 24.99 9.52 -3.86
CA LYS A 351 26.19 10.31 -3.52
C LYS A 351 27.39 9.42 -3.22
N LEU A 352 27.19 8.36 -2.45
CA LEU A 352 28.27 7.39 -2.15
C LEU A 352 28.79 6.74 -3.44
N MET A 353 27.88 6.32 -4.33
CA MET A 353 28.29 5.77 -5.63
C MET A 353 29.14 6.75 -6.44
N ASN A 354 28.85 8.06 -6.36
CA ASN A 354 29.59 9.08 -7.06
C ASN A 354 31.06 9.22 -6.58
N LEU A 355 31.42 8.67 -5.42
CA LEU A 355 32.85 8.62 -4.98
C LEU A 355 33.65 7.60 -5.80
N PHE A 356 32.98 6.53 -6.29
CA PHE A 356 33.63 5.42 -7.00
C PHE A 356 33.36 5.44 -8.51
N LEU A 357 32.36 6.18 -8.97
CA LEU A 357 31.98 6.23 -10.38
C LEU A 357 32.84 7.27 -11.13
N LYS A 358 33.39 6.88 -12.28
CA LYS A 358 34.04 7.81 -13.22
C LYS A 358 33.06 8.81 -13.81
N GLU A 359 31.87 8.35 -14.17
CA GLU A 359 30.76 9.17 -14.65
C GLU A 359 29.80 9.39 -13.50
N LYS A 360 29.66 10.64 -13.07
CA LYS A 360 28.80 10.99 -11.94
C LYS A 360 27.33 10.89 -12.33
N ILE A 361 26.52 10.34 -11.43
CA ILE A 361 25.08 10.30 -11.54
C ILE A 361 24.45 11.46 -10.75
N ASN A 362 23.32 11.97 -11.20
CA ASN A 362 22.58 12.96 -10.44
C ASN A 362 21.92 12.32 -9.21
N PRO A 363 22.27 12.74 -7.98
CA PRO A 363 21.74 12.07 -6.77
C PRO A 363 20.23 12.13 -6.62
N LEU A 364 19.56 13.06 -7.31
CA LEU A 364 18.11 13.17 -7.29
C LEU A 364 17.40 11.89 -7.78
N ILE A 365 18.02 11.13 -8.71
CA ILE A 365 17.44 9.89 -9.19
C ILE A 365 17.35 8.82 -8.09
N GLY A 366 18.23 8.87 -7.09
CA GLY A 366 18.17 7.97 -5.94
C GLY A 366 16.90 8.12 -5.12
N ALA A 367 16.37 9.34 -4.99
CA ALA A 367 15.10 9.59 -4.32
C ALA A 367 13.91 8.88 -4.99
N ALA A 368 14.03 8.55 -6.28
CA ALA A 368 13.01 7.81 -7.01
C ALA A 368 13.01 6.31 -6.70
N GLY A 369 13.96 5.81 -5.92
CA GLY A 369 14.02 4.41 -5.49
C GLY A 369 12.87 3.93 -4.64
N VAL A 370 12.06 4.83 -4.08
CA VAL A 370 10.77 4.48 -3.47
C VAL A 370 9.77 4.05 -4.55
N SER A 371 8.91 3.06 -4.23
CA SER A 371 8.04 2.40 -5.23
C SER A 371 6.85 3.22 -5.73
N ALA A 372 6.73 4.50 -5.39
CA ALA A 372 5.66 5.38 -5.89
C ALA A 372 5.82 5.66 -7.39
N VAL A 373 5.46 4.69 -8.23
CA VAL A 373 5.63 4.73 -9.69
C VAL A 373 4.43 5.41 -10.37
N PRO A 374 4.61 6.34 -11.29
CA PRO A 374 5.86 7.01 -11.68
C PRO A 374 6.10 8.34 -10.92
N MET A 375 5.41 8.54 -9.81
CA MET A 375 5.33 9.84 -9.12
C MET A 375 6.69 10.30 -8.59
N ALA A 376 7.44 9.42 -7.92
CA ALA A 376 8.76 9.76 -7.38
C ALA A 376 9.77 10.12 -8.48
N ALA A 377 9.70 9.45 -9.63
CA ALA A 377 10.53 9.80 -10.79
C ALA A 377 10.19 11.19 -11.37
N ARG A 378 8.90 11.54 -11.42
CA ARG A 378 8.44 12.89 -11.83
C ARG A 378 8.89 13.97 -10.84
N VAL A 379 8.90 13.67 -9.56
CA VAL A 379 9.41 14.60 -8.52
C VAL A 379 10.90 14.85 -8.72
N ALA A 380 11.70 13.80 -8.94
CA ALA A 380 13.13 13.93 -9.23
C ALA A 380 13.37 14.80 -10.47
N GLN A 381 12.61 14.56 -11.55
CA GLN A 381 12.65 15.39 -12.75
C GLN A 381 12.32 16.86 -12.46
N LYS A 382 11.23 17.13 -11.74
CA LYS A 382 10.79 18.50 -11.41
C LYS A 382 11.84 19.24 -10.59
N VAL A 383 12.43 18.61 -9.59
CA VAL A 383 13.48 19.21 -8.75
C VAL A 383 14.75 19.46 -9.58
N GLY A 384 15.14 18.52 -10.44
CA GLY A 384 16.29 18.69 -11.35
C GLY A 384 16.12 19.86 -12.32
N GLN A 385 14.94 19.99 -12.93
CA GLN A 385 14.64 21.08 -13.88
C GLN A 385 14.58 22.46 -13.21
N GLN A 386 14.28 22.54 -11.90
CA GLN A 386 14.35 23.82 -11.17
C GLN A 386 15.77 24.40 -11.11
N GLU A 387 16.79 23.52 -11.13
CA GLU A 387 18.20 23.92 -11.04
C GLU A 387 18.88 23.98 -12.42
N ASN A 388 18.44 23.16 -13.37
CA ASN A 388 18.90 23.14 -14.75
C ASN A 388 17.72 22.74 -15.68
N PRO A 389 17.09 23.69 -16.39
CA PRO A 389 15.92 23.42 -17.25
C PRO A 389 16.17 22.41 -18.37
N GLY A 390 17.43 22.27 -18.81
CA GLY A 390 17.85 21.31 -19.84
C GLY A 390 18.05 19.89 -19.31
N ASN A 391 17.92 19.65 -17.99
CA ASN A 391 18.21 18.36 -17.40
C ASN A 391 17.01 17.42 -17.41
N PHE A 392 17.08 16.36 -18.20
CA PHE A 392 16.01 15.35 -18.36
C PHE A 392 16.35 14.10 -17.54
N LEU A 393 15.97 14.11 -16.27
CA LEU A 393 16.24 13.01 -15.33
C LEU A 393 15.18 11.91 -15.35
N LEU A 394 14.00 12.13 -15.95
CA LEU A 394 12.86 11.22 -15.82
C LEU A 394 13.20 9.77 -16.19
N MET A 395 13.78 9.56 -17.36
CA MET A 395 14.12 8.21 -17.83
C MET A 395 15.18 7.53 -16.91
N HIS A 396 16.11 8.30 -16.37
CA HIS A 396 17.11 7.80 -15.42
C HIS A 396 16.48 7.49 -14.06
N ALA A 397 15.54 8.31 -13.61
CA ALA A 397 14.83 8.13 -12.35
C ALA A 397 13.84 6.95 -12.40
N MET A 398 13.32 6.61 -13.58
CA MET A 398 12.46 5.43 -13.75
C MET A 398 13.18 4.13 -13.43
N GLY A 399 14.50 4.01 -13.69
CA GLY A 399 15.27 2.83 -13.35
C GLY A 399 15.21 2.48 -11.86
N PRO A 400 15.68 3.37 -10.95
CA PRO A 400 15.54 3.19 -9.50
C PRO A 400 14.08 3.05 -9.04
N ASN A 401 13.15 3.77 -9.66
CA ASN A 401 11.73 3.75 -9.29
C ASN A 401 11.11 2.36 -9.48
N VAL A 402 11.39 1.74 -10.62
CA VAL A 402 10.93 0.38 -10.93
C VAL A 402 11.68 -0.68 -10.11
N ALA A 403 12.98 -0.46 -9.87
CA ALA A 403 13.77 -1.28 -8.96
C ALA A 403 13.20 -1.28 -7.53
N GLY A 404 12.63 -0.15 -7.09
CA GLY A 404 11.93 -0.02 -5.83
C GLY A 404 10.73 -0.97 -5.71
N VAL A 405 9.94 -1.15 -6.78
CA VAL A 405 8.78 -2.07 -6.78
C VAL A 405 9.23 -3.52 -6.55
N ILE A 406 10.29 -3.94 -7.24
CA ILE A 406 10.87 -5.28 -7.02
C ILE A 406 11.41 -5.36 -5.58
N GLY A 407 12.08 -4.31 -5.11
CA GLY A 407 12.65 -4.23 -3.76
C GLY A 407 11.58 -4.31 -2.66
N SER A 408 10.46 -3.58 -2.79
CA SER A 408 9.36 -3.63 -1.83
C SER A 408 8.69 -5.01 -1.79
N ALA A 409 8.49 -5.66 -2.94
CA ALA A 409 7.94 -7.01 -3.01
C ALA A 409 8.88 -8.05 -2.36
N ILE A 410 10.20 -7.94 -2.56
CA ILE A 410 11.21 -8.78 -1.89
C ILE A 410 11.18 -8.54 -0.39
N ALA A 411 11.19 -7.26 0.04
CA ALA A 411 11.13 -6.91 1.45
C ALA A 411 9.86 -7.43 2.12
N ALA A 412 8.71 -7.36 1.43
CA ALA A 412 7.45 -7.95 1.88
C ALA A 412 7.59 -9.46 2.13
N GLY A 413 8.14 -10.19 1.14
CA GLY A 413 8.37 -11.62 1.30
C GLY A 413 9.29 -11.95 2.47
N VAL A 414 10.37 -11.20 2.65
CA VAL A 414 11.28 -11.38 3.80
C VAL A 414 10.57 -11.13 5.12
N LEU A 415 9.78 -10.05 5.24
CA LEU A 415 9.02 -9.74 6.45
C LEU A 415 7.98 -10.82 6.77
N ILE A 416 7.27 -11.32 5.76
CA ILE A 416 6.32 -12.42 5.92
C ILE A 416 7.04 -13.70 6.36
N SER A 417 8.19 -14.02 5.77
CA SER A 417 8.98 -15.20 6.19
C SER A 417 9.50 -15.15 7.63
N LEU A 418 9.74 -13.94 8.16
CA LEU A 418 10.30 -13.75 9.49
C LEU A 418 9.25 -13.63 10.59
N PHE A 419 8.05 -13.13 10.25
CA PHE A 419 7.04 -12.74 11.23
C PHE A 419 5.65 -13.32 10.96
N GLY A 420 5.48 -14.08 9.87
CA GLY A 420 4.27 -14.79 9.47
C GLY A 420 4.19 -16.23 9.93
#